data_664e18854293e808bd6505df0864ee65
#
_entry.id   664e18854293e808bd6505df0864ee65
#
_cell.length_a   1.000
_cell.length_b   1.000
_cell.length_c   1.000
_cell.angle_alpha   90.00
_cell.angle_beta   90.00
_cell.angle_gamma   90.00
#
_symmetry.space_group_name_H-M   'P 1'
#
loop_
_entity.id
_entity.type
_entity.pdbx_description
1 polymer ?
#
loop_
_entity_poly.entity_id
_entity_poly.type
_entity_poly.pdbx_seq_one_letter_code
_entity_poly.pdbx_strand_id
1 'polypeptide(L)'
;VSHLDFLTDLEKDVFKTAFELDQKWVVELGADRTPYISQAQSINIFLPADVHKKELHQIHFQAWKKGLKSLYYCRSKSIQRAENVNGRPLPVYSKNELDEEIDNDECLSCQ
;
A
#
# COMPACT_ATOMS: atom_id res chain seq x y z
N VAL A 1 4.42 11.95 7.11
CA VAL A 1 4.82 13.35 7.42
C VAL A 1 5.12 13.59 8.90
N SER A 2 4.89 12.61 9.77
CA SER A 2 5.09 12.69 11.23
C SER A 2 6.51 13.09 11.65
N HIS A 3 7.53 12.79 10.81
CA HIS A 3 8.94 13.09 11.04
C HIS A 3 9.35 14.54 10.70
N LEU A 4 8.44 15.36 10.22
CA LEU A 4 8.71 16.75 9.84
C LEU A 4 8.40 17.69 11.00
N ASP A 5 9.46 18.21 11.65
CA ASP A 5 9.33 19.02 12.87
C ASP A 5 8.83 20.46 12.62
N PHE A 6 8.93 20.93 11.38
CA PHE A 6 8.47 22.25 10.99
C PHE A 6 6.94 22.36 10.73
N LEU A 7 6.23 21.22 10.71
CA LEU A 7 4.79 21.17 10.54
C LEU A 7 4.07 21.14 11.89
N THR A 8 3.00 21.89 12.01
CA THR A 8 2.07 21.81 13.14
C THR A 8 1.32 20.47 13.12
N ASP A 9 0.74 20.07 14.25
CA ASP A 9 -0.01 18.81 14.35
C ASP A 9 -1.23 18.80 13.41
N LEU A 10 -1.87 19.95 13.22
CA LEU A 10 -2.98 20.11 12.28
C LEU A 10 -2.52 19.88 10.82
N GLU A 11 -1.39 20.45 10.44
CA GLU A 11 -0.82 20.25 9.10
C GLU A 11 -0.40 18.81 8.88
N LYS A 12 0.17 18.14 9.88
CA LYS A 12 0.50 16.71 9.82
C LYS A 12 -0.75 15.85 9.61
N ASP A 13 -1.86 16.21 10.22
CA ASP A 13 -3.14 15.51 10.02
C ASP A 13 -3.72 15.71 8.62
N VAL A 14 -3.57 16.90 8.05
CA VAL A 14 -4.05 17.22 6.70
C VAL A 14 -3.19 16.57 5.62
N PHE A 15 -1.87 16.55 5.78
CA PHE A 15 -0.92 16.07 4.77
C PHE A 15 -0.52 14.60 4.93
N LYS A 16 -1.35 13.77 5.54
CA LYS A 16 -1.13 12.32 5.65
C LYS A 16 -0.90 11.69 4.28
N THR A 17 0.08 10.80 4.21
CA THR A 17 0.32 9.98 3.01
C THR A 17 -0.74 8.88 2.88
N ALA A 18 -0.84 8.27 1.70
CA ALA A 18 -1.77 7.17 1.45
C ALA A 18 -1.59 5.99 2.44
N PHE A 19 -0.39 5.76 2.95
CA PHE A 19 -0.10 4.71 3.94
C PHE A 19 -0.47 5.09 5.39
N GLU A 20 -0.69 6.36 5.67
CA GLU A 20 -1.07 6.88 6.99
C GLU A 20 -2.59 7.09 7.10
N LEU A 21 -3.30 7.05 5.96
CA LEU A 21 -4.75 7.17 5.92
C LEU A 21 -5.43 5.83 6.24
N ASP A 22 -6.53 5.88 7.01
CA ASP A 22 -7.38 4.69 7.19
C ASP A 22 -8.04 4.31 5.86
N GLN A 23 -7.70 3.14 5.34
CA GLN A 23 -8.14 2.65 4.05
C GLN A 23 -9.65 2.35 3.98
N LYS A 24 -10.32 2.28 5.12
CA LYS A 24 -11.78 2.18 5.18
C LYS A 24 -12.45 3.36 4.50
N TRP A 25 -11.89 4.56 4.63
CA TRP A 25 -12.42 5.75 3.96
C TRP A 25 -12.31 5.67 2.44
N VAL A 26 -11.25 5.08 1.93
CA VAL A 26 -11.09 4.85 0.47
C VAL A 26 -12.20 3.92 -0.05
N VAL A 27 -12.52 2.87 0.73
CA VAL A 27 -13.62 1.94 0.42
C VAL A 27 -14.97 2.63 0.51
N GLU A 28 -15.22 3.44 1.57
CA GLU A 28 -16.47 4.19 1.73
C GLU A 28 -16.73 5.11 0.53
N LEU A 29 -15.78 5.97 0.21
CA LEU A 29 -15.91 6.90 -0.91
C LEU A 29 -16.04 6.17 -2.27
N GLY A 30 -15.41 5.00 -2.41
CA GLY A 30 -15.59 4.14 -3.56
C GLY A 30 -17.01 3.56 -3.65
N ALA A 31 -17.54 3.13 -2.52
CA ALA A 31 -18.89 2.60 -2.41
C ALA A 31 -19.96 3.64 -2.76
N ASP A 32 -19.80 4.87 -2.25
CA ASP A 32 -20.74 5.97 -2.51
C ASP A 32 -20.83 6.31 -4.01
N ARG A 33 -19.73 6.14 -4.75
CA ARG A 33 -19.70 6.38 -6.21
C ARG A 33 -20.23 5.20 -7.01
N THR A 34 -20.18 3.98 -6.48
CA THR A 34 -20.50 2.74 -7.21
C THR A 34 -21.89 2.74 -7.88
N PRO A 35 -22.98 3.27 -7.27
CA PRO A 35 -24.29 3.30 -7.91
C PRO A 35 -24.35 4.16 -9.16
N TYR A 36 -23.45 5.10 -9.31
CA TYR A 36 -23.40 6.07 -10.42
C TYR A 36 -22.41 5.69 -11.52
N ILE A 37 -21.72 4.58 -11.36
CA ILE A 37 -20.67 4.12 -12.28
C ILE A 37 -20.98 2.71 -12.74
N SER A 38 -21.12 2.51 -14.06
CA SER A 38 -21.41 1.18 -14.63
C SER A 38 -20.22 0.23 -14.60
N GLN A 39 -19.00 0.75 -14.70
CA GLN A 39 -17.75 -0.02 -14.66
C GLN A 39 -17.20 -0.16 -13.21
N ALA A 40 -16.22 -1.04 -13.04
CA ALA A 40 -15.45 -1.11 -11.80
C ALA A 40 -14.53 0.11 -11.65
N GLN A 41 -14.18 0.43 -10.41
CA GLN A 41 -13.25 1.51 -10.07
C GLN A 41 -11.87 0.94 -9.75
N SER A 42 -10.80 1.59 -10.22
CA SER A 42 -9.41 1.22 -9.90
C SER A 42 -9.03 1.74 -8.50
N ILE A 43 -9.54 1.07 -7.48
CA ILE A 43 -9.33 1.43 -6.07
C ILE A 43 -8.09 0.71 -5.54
N ASN A 44 -7.02 1.48 -5.29
CA ASN A 44 -5.81 0.97 -4.67
C ASN A 44 -5.91 1.07 -3.15
N ILE A 45 -5.50 0.03 -2.45
CA ILE A 45 -5.42 -0.03 -1.00
C ILE A 45 -3.95 0.01 -0.59
N PHE A 46 -3.63 0.84 0.40
CA PHE A 46 -2.26 1.05 0.90
C PHE A 46 -2.19 0.61 2.36
N LEU A 47 -1.33 -0.36 2.63
CA LEU A 47 -1.23 -0.97 3.95
C LEU A 47 0.21 -0.89 4.47
N PRO A 48 0.42 -0.78 5.80
CA PRO A 48 1.74 -0.92 6.39
C PRO A 48 2.29 -2.34 6.16
N ALA A 49 3.61 -2.49 6.25
CA ALA A 49 4.28 -3.78 6.00
C ALA A 49 3.88 -4.87 7.01
N ASP A 50 3.56 -4.46 8.22
CA ASP A 50 3.21 -5.32 9.36
C ASP A 50 1.70 -5.46 9.59
N VAL A 51 0.89 -5.11 8.57
CA VAL A 51 -0.57 -5.19 8.66
C VAL A 51 -1.04 -6.59 9.08
N HIS A 52 -1.92 -6.63 10.09
CA HIS A 52 -2.49 -7.89 10.52
C HIS A 52 -3.52 -8.43 9.50
N LYS A 53 -3.52 -9.74 9.24
CA LYS A 53 -4.43 -10.39 8.28
C LYS A 53 -5.91 -10.07 8.54
N LYS A 54 -6.30 -9.85 9.80
CA LYS A 54 -7.66 -9.45 10.18
C LYS A 54 -8.04 -8.10 9.59
N GLU A 55 -7.14 -7.13 9.60
CA GLU A 55 -7.39 -5.79 9.05
C GLU A 55 -7.54 -5.83 7.53
N LEU A 56 -6.64 -6.54 6.85
CA LEU A 56 -6.75 -6.79 5.41
C LEU A 56 -8.09 -7.44 5.06
N HIS A 57 -8.50 -8.47 5.83
CA HIS A 57 -9.79 -9.12 5.65
C HIS A 57 -10.96 -8.16 5.86
N GLN A 58 -10.91 -7.31 6.89
CA GLN A 58 -11.97 -6.33 7.17
C GLN A 58 -12.17 -5.34 6.04
N ILE A 59 -11.09 -4.84 5.42
CA ILE A 59 -11.16 -3.91 4.29
C ILE A 59 -11.85 -4.59 3.09
N HIS A 60 -11.43 -5.82 2.75
CA HIS A 60 -12.04 -6.57 1.64
C HIS A 60 -13.51 -6.92 1.92
N PHE A 61 -13.81 -7.35 3.14
CA PHE A 61 -15.19 -7.67 3.54
C PHE A 61 -16.09 -6.44 3.49
N GLN A 62 -15.60 -5.28 3.95
CA GLN A 62 -16.32 -4.01 3.86
C GLN A 62 -16.58 -3.61 2.40
N ALA A 63 -15.58 -3.73 1.53
CA ALA A 63 -15.72 -3.45 0.11
C ALA A 63 -16.80 -4.32 -0.54
N TRP A 64 -16.78 -5.63 -0.27
CA TRP A 64 -17.81 -6.56 -0.74
C TRP A 64 -19.18 -6.22 -0.17
N LYS A 65 -19.31 -6.03 1.14
CA LYS A 65 -20.59 -5.73 1.81
C LYS A 65 -21.24 -4.44 1.29
N LYS A 66 -20.42 -3.45 0.92
CA LYS A 66 -20.87 -2.16 0.37
C LYS A 66 -21.12 -2.18 -1.15
N GLY A 67 -20.97 -3.32 -1.79
CA GLY A 67 -21.30 -3.51 -3.20
C GLY A 67 -20.26 -2.99 -4.18
N LEU A 68 -19.01 -2.78 -3.77
CA LEU A 68 -17.94 -2.49 -4.73
C LEU A 68 -17.76 -3.69 -5.68
N LYS A 69 -17.61 -3.41 -6.95
CA LYS A 69 -17.44 -4.45 -7.98
C LYS A 69 -16.06 -5.09 -7.94
N SER A 70 -15.03 -4.32 -7.60
CA SER A 70 -13.65 -4.81 -7.39
C SER A 70 -12.84 -3.80 -6.60
N LEU A 71 -11.75 -4.27 -5.99
CA LEU A 71 -10.57 -3.50 -5.65
C LEU A 71 -9.51 -3.73 -6.74
N TYR A 72 -8.44 -2.92 -6.75
CA TYR A 72 -7.39 -3.04 -7.76
C TYR A 72 -6.08 -3.52 -7.11
N TYR A 73 -5.11 -2.65 -6.89
CA TYR A 73 -3.87 -3.06 -6.25
C TYR A 73 -3.94 -2.96 -4.72
N CYS A 74 -3.40 -3.96 -4.03
CA CYS A 74 -3.05 -3.88 -2.63
C CYS A 74 -1.55 -3.61 -2.55
N ARG A 75 -1.16 -2.41 -2.13
CA ARG A 75 0.23 -1.97 -2.00
C ARG A 75 0.65 -1.98 -0.54
N SER A 76 1.77 -2.63 -0.23
CA SER A 76 2.36 -2.58 1.09
C SER A 76 3.80 -2.03 1.03
N LYS A 77 4.24 -1.40 2.12
CA LYS A 77 5.66 -1.06 2.28
C LYS A 77 6.44 -2.33 2.60
N SER A 78 7.56 -2.56 1.94
CA SER A 78 8.48 -3.64 2.32
C SER A 78 9.24 -3.22 3.59
N ILE A 79 9.39 -4.13 4.54
CA ILE A 79 10.17 -3.92 5.78
C ILE A 79 11.62 -3.53 5.45
N GLN A 80 12.22 -4.14 4.44
CA GLN A 80 13.59 -3.86 3.99
C GLN A 80 13.77 -2.42 3.47
N ARG A 81 12.74 -1.81 2.88
CA ARG A 81 12.81 -0.44 2.35
C ARG A 81 12.82 0.61 3.47
N ALA A 82 12.22 0.33 4.61
CA ALA A 82 12.24 1.22 5.76
C ALA A 82 13.63 1.30 6.43
N GLU A 83 14.40 0.22 6.41
CA GLU A 83 15.77 0.19 6.95
C GLU A 83 16.76 0.92 6.03
N ASN A 84 16.58 0.91 4.72
CA ASN A 84 17.48 1.56 3.77
C ASN A 84 17.38 3.10 3.77
N VAL A 85 16.29 3.67 4.27
CA VAL A 85 16.12 5.14 4.39
C VAL A 85 16.95 5.72 5.53
N ASN A 86 17.38 4.90 6.50
CA ASN A 86 18.14 5.32 7.68
C ASN A 86 19.66 5.31 7.50
N GLY A 87 20.17 5.58 6.31
CA GLY A 87 21.58 5.98 6.12
C GLY A 87 22.61 4.85 6.15
N ARG A 88 22.21 3.57 6.00
CA ARG A 88 23.18 2.51 5.69
C ARG A 88 23.61 2.63 4.23
N PRO A 89 24.91 2.60 3.92
CA PRO A 89 25.37 2.53 2.55
C PRO A 89 24.78 1.27 1.91
N LEU A 90 24.14 1.44 0.73
CA LEU A 90 23.65 0.32 -0.04
C LEU A 90 24.82 -0.64 -0.30
N PRO A 91 24.65 -1.96 -0.11
CA PRO A 91 25.66 -2.91 -0.53
C PRO A 91 25.89 -2.72 -2.04
N VAL A 92 27.13 -2.50 -2.41
CA VAL A 92 27.53 -2.45 -3.82
C VAL A 92 27.64 -3.90 -4.30
N TYR A 93 26.59 -4.42 -4.87
CA TYR A 93 26.63 -5.74 -5.52
C TYR A 93 27.46 -5.64 -6.80
N SER A 94 28.36 -6.60 -7.01
CA SER A 94 29.00 -6.75 -8.31
C SER A 94 27.93 -7.16 -9.36
N LYS A 95 28.14 -6.76 -10.61
CA LYS A 95 27.21 -7.07 -11.68
C LYS A 95 26.91 -8.56 -11.83
N ASN A 96 27.84 -9.41 -11.43
CA ASN A 96 27.72 -10.86 -11.48
C ASN A 96 26.81 -11.44 -10.38
N GLU A 97 26.74 -10.81 -9.21
CA GLU A 97 25.85 -11.23 -8.11
C GLU A 97 24.38 -10.86 -8.39
N LEU A 98 24.14 -9.77 -9.13
CA LEU A 98 22.81 -9.38 -9.57
C LEU A 98 22.23 -10.33 -10.63
N ASP A 99 23.07 -10.87 -11.51
CA ASP A 99 22.64 -11.80 -12.56
C ASP A 99 22.28 -13.18 -11.98
N GLU A 100 22.91 -13.61 -10.86
CA GLU A 100 22.60 -14.88 -10.20
C GLU A 100 21.31 -14.80 -9.34
N GLU A 101 20.97 -13.63 -8.76
CA GLU A 101 19.72 -13.47 -8.02
C GLU A 101 18.49 -13.33 -8.93
N ILE A 102 18.65 -12.77 -10.13
CA ILE A 102 17.54 -12.61 -11.09
C ILE A 102 17.08 -13.95 -11.67
N ASP A 103 17.99 -14.94 -11.79
CA ASP A 103 17.66 -16.26 -12.34
C ASP A 103 16.89 -17.17 -11.35
N ASN A 104 16.81 -16.81 -10.08
CA ASN A 104 16.12 -17.58 -9.03
C ASN A 104 14.75 -17.04 -8.61
N ASP A 105 14.36 -15.84 -9.05
CA ASP A 105 13.03 -15.31 -8.81
C ASP A 105 12.06 -15.70 -9.94
N GLU A 106 11.63 -16.95 -9.94
CA GLU A 106 10.42 -17.33 -10.68
C GLU A 106 9.26 -16.46 -10.18
N CYS A 107 8.77 -15.59 -11.06
CA CYS A 107 7.65 -14.72 -10.78
C CYS A 107 6.39 -15.56 -10.52
N LEU A 108 6.13 -15.89 -9.25
CA LEU A 108 4.93 -16.61 -8.81
C LEU A 108 3.61 -15.86 -9.06
N SER A 109 3.66 -14.62 -9.58
CA SER A 109 2.48 -13.82 -9.88
C SER A 109 1.94 -14.01 -11.30
N CYS A 110 2.56 -14.85 -12.11
CA CYS A 110 2.14 -15.15 -13.49
C CYS A 110 1.48 -16.52 -13.67
N GLN A 111 0.98 -17.14 -12.58
CA GLN A 111 0.14 -18.36 -12.64
C GLN A 111 -1.32 -18.02 -12.35
#